data_018eaaba8acec595c174b343ce0d3af8
#
_entry.id   018eaaba8acec595c174b343ce0d3af8
#
_cell.length_a   1.000
_cell.length_b   1.000
_cell.length_c   1.000
_cell.angle_alpha   90.00
_cell.angle_beta   90.00
_cell.angle_gamma   90.00
#
_symmetry.space_group_name_H-M   'P 1'
#
loop_
_entity.id
_entity.type
_entity.pdbx_description
1 polymer ?
#
loop_
_entity_poly.entity_id
_entity_poly.type
_entity_poly.pdbx_seq_one_letter_code
_entity_poly.pdbx_strand_id
1 'polypeptide(L)'
;ETNFYISHEALLLPYESAFTRIDSTTGDWYNVGAHMLWIGDRTRDLNGAHVEFCSGISNPIGIKVGPTTEHNELVKVINRINPKNEAGKIMLIVRMGAGNIEKLYPPIIKAIKKNKLKVVWSCDPMHANTEKAKSGYKTRNFKNILSEVKSFFKVHKSEGTYAVSYTHLTLPTRL
;
A
#
# COMPACT_ATOMS: atom_id res chain seq x y z
N GLU A 1 -6.67 10.70 25.06
CA GLU A 1 -6.14 9.40 24.62
C GLU A 1 -5.84 9.46 23.13
N THR A 2 -4.68 8.92 22.72
CA THR A 2 -4.30 8.83 21.31
C THR A 2 -4.51 7.41 20.83
N ASN A 3 -5.28 7.20 19.77
CA ASN A 3 -5.44 5.90 19.15
C ASN A 3 -4.12 5.47 18.50
N PHE A 4 -3.73 4.23 18.75
CA PHE A 4 -2.53 3.63 18.17
C PHE A 4 -2.93 2.48 17.25
N TYR A 5 -2.68 2.64 15.95
CA TYR A 5 -3.01 1.64 14.94
C TYR A 5 -1.73 0.95 14.45
N ILE A 6 -1.80 -0.35 14.24
CA ILE A 6 -0.71 -1.18 13.71
C ILE A 6 -1.10 -1.81 12.37
N SER A 7 -0.09 -2.05 11.54
CA SER A 7 -0.25 -2.73 10.26
C SER A 7 0.98 -3.56 9.94
N HIS A 8 0.81 -4.64 9.15
CA HIS A 8 1.91 -5.44 8.63
C HIS A 8 1.58 -6.03 7.25
N GLU A 9 2.61 -6.54 6.55
CA GLU A 9 2.43 -7.26 5.30
C GLU A 9 1.78 -8.61 5.54
N ALA A 10 0.70 -8.91 4.83
CA ALA A 10 0.09 -10.24 4.80
C ALA A 10 0.95 -11.19 3.97
N LEU A 11 2.17 -11.48 4.43
CA LEU A 11 3.15 -12.27 3.66
C LEU A 11 2.96 -13.77 3.84
N LEU A 12 2.75 -14.22 5.06
CA LEU A 12 2.64 -15.64 5.42
C LEU A 12 1.18 -16.00 5.71
N LEU A 13 0.44 -16.43 4.70
CA LEU A 13 -0.98 -16.70 4.80
C LEU A 13 -1.36 -17.72 5.90
N PRO A 14 -0.60 -18.79 6.20
CA PRO A 14 -0.90 -19.66 7.34
C PRO A 14 -0.88 -18.90 8.67
N TYR A 15 0.04 -17.93 8.84
CA TYR A 15 0.08 -17.06 10.02
C TYR A 15 -1.17 -16.15 10.06
N GLU A 16 -1.47 -15.49 8.95
CA GLU A 16 -2.62 -14.60 8.86
C GLU A 16 -3.95 -15.34 9.12
N SER A 17 -4.09 -16.55 8.58
CA SER A 17 -5.27 -17.39 8.82
C SER A 17 -5.42 -17.75 10.30
N ALA A 18 -4.32 -18.02 11.01
CA ALA A 18 -4.35 -18.31 12.44
C ALA A 18 -4.85 -17.13 13.30
N PHE A 19 -4.74 -15.89 12.81
CA PHE A 19 -5.25 -14.68 13.46
C PHE A 19 -6.60 -14.21 12.91
N THR A 20 -7.21 -14.93 11.98
CA THR A 20 -8.49 -14.52 11.38
C THR A 20 -9.66 -15.11 12.17
N ARG A 21 -10.62 -14.26 12.55
CA ARG A 21 -11.78 -14.60 13.39
C ARG A 21 -13.05 -14.00 12.84
N ILE A 22 -14.17 -14.63 13.16
CA ILE A 22 -15.51 -14.07 12.92
C ILE A 22 -15.82 -13.10 14.06
N ASP A 23 -16.24 -11.88 13.71
CA ASP A 23 -16.89 -10.99 14.66
C ASP A 23 -18.30 -11.52 14.96
N SER A 24 -18.55 -11.88 16.20
CA SER A 24 -19.83 -12.45 16.65
C SER A 24 -21.00 -11.46 16.53
N THR A 25 -20.72 -10.16 16.40
CA THR A 25 -21.74 -9.12 16.29
C THR A 25 -22.20 -8.91 14.86
N THR A 26 -21.27 -8.92 13.90
CA THR A 26 -21.54 -8.60 12.49
C THR A 26 -21.54 -9.84 11.59
N GLY A 27 -20.88 -10.92 12.01
CA GLY A 27 -20.64 -12.12 11.20
C GLY A 27 -19.50 -11.96 10.19
N ASP A 28 -18.83 -10.82 10.18
CA ASP A 28 -17.72 -10.54 9.27
C ASP A 28 -16.41 -11.17 9.75
N TRP A 29 -15.54 -11.51 8.82
CA TRP A 29 -14.22 -12.02 9.11
C TRP A 29 -13.21 -10.87 9.28
N TYR A 30 -12.47 -10.89 10.38
CA TYR A 30 -11.37 -9.96 10.64
C TYR A 30 -10.08 -10.69 10.99
N ASN A 31 -8.95 -10.21 10.44
CA ASN A 31 -7.65 -10.54 10.98
C ASN A 31 -7.39 -9.65 12.20
N VAL A 32 -7.21 -10.28 13.37
CA VAL A 32 -7.01 -9.57 14.64
C VAL A 32 -5.53 -9.38 14.99
N GLY A 33 -4.61 -9.78 14.11
CA GLY A 33 -3.17 -9.56 14.25
C GLY A 33 -2.74 -8.12 13.96
N ALA A 34 -3.57 -7.34 13.23
CA ALA A 34 -3.34 -5.92 12.99
C ALA A 34 -4.65 -5.20 12.60
N HIS A 35 -4.66 -3.87 12.70
CA HIS A 35 -5.79 -3.05 12.26
C HIS A 35 -5.91 -3.02 10.74
N MET A 36 -4.77 -3.00 10.03
CA MET A 36 -4.70 -3.01 8.57
C MET A 36 -3.63 -4.02 8.12
N LEU A 37 -3.90 -4.76 7.07
CA LEU A 37 -2.92 -5.60 6.37
C LEU A 37 -2.57 -4.98 5.03
N TRP A 38 -1.37 -5.25 4.49
CA TRP A 38 -1.09 -4.87 3.11
C TRP A 38 -0.57 -6.04 2.26
N ILE A 39 -0.89 -5.97 0.98
CA ILE A 39 -0.39 -6.86 -0.06
C ILE A 39 0.89 -6.25 -0.63
N GLY A 40 1.97 -7.05 -0.67
CA GLY A 40 3.25 -6.66 -1.25
C GLY A 40 3.17 -6.51 -2.77
N ASP A 41 4.17 -5.83 -3.34
CA ASP A 41 4.27 -5.64 -4.80
C ASP A 41 4.42 -6.96 -5.56
N ARG A 42 5.01 -7.99 -4.94
CA ARG A 42 5.24 -9.32 -5.50
C ARG A 42 4.08 -10.31 -5.30
N THR A 43 3.15 -10.00 -4.42
CA THR A 43 2.03 -10.88 -4.02
C THR A 43 0.68 -10.34 -4.48
N ARG A 44 0.68 -9.35 -5.36
CA ARG A 44 -0.50 -8.62 -5.85
C ARG A 44 -1.15 -9.24 -7.10
N ASP A 45 -0.89 -10.51 -7.39
CA ASP A 45 -1.54 -11.21 -8.50
C ASP A 45 -3.05 -11.31 -8.24
N LEU A 46 -3.88 -10.92 -9.24
CA LEU A 46 -5.34 -10.93 -9.15
C LEU A 46 -5.90 -12.31 -8.78
N ASN A 47 -5.28 -13.37 -9.28
CA ASN A 47 -5.67 -14.77 -9.04
C ASN A 47 -4.83 -15.42 -7.94
N GLY A 48 -3.98 -14.64 -7.27
CA GLY A 48 -3.08 -15.11 -6.23
C GLY A 48 -3.77 -15.27 -4.87
N ALA A 49 -3.25 -16.18 -4.06
CA ALA A 49 -3.79 -16.49 -2.74
C ALA A 49 -3.85 -15.29 -1.79
N HIS A 50 -2.94 -14.31 -1.93
CA HIS A 50 -2.93 -13.10 -1.10
C HIS A 50 -4.11 -12.17 -1.40
N VAL A 51 -4.45 -11.99 -2.67
CA VAL A 51 -5.61 -11.20 -3.08
C VAL A 51 -6.89 -11.90 -2.65
N GLU A 52 -6.96 -13.23 -2.82
CA GLU A 52 -8.10 -14.05 -2.37
C GLU A 52 -8.31 -13.92 -0.86
N PHE A 53 -7.26 -14.13 -0.05
CA PHE A 53 -7.32 -13.98 1.40
C PHE A 53 -7.81 -12.58 1.81
N CYS A 54 -7.21 -11.52 1.25
CA CYS A 54 -7.57 -10.14 1.59
C CYS A 54 -8.99 -9.76 1.13
N SER A 55 -9.53 -10.43 0.13
CA SER A 55 -10.94 -10.23 -0.28
C SER A 55 -11.95 -10.83 0.70
N GLY A 56 -11.52 -11.78 1.53
CA GLY A 56 -12.36 -12.47 2.51
C GLY A 56 -12.39 -11.83 3.90
N ILE A 57 -11.59 -10.79 4.16
CA ILE A 57 -11.55 -10.13 5.48
C ILE A 57 -12.04 -8.69 5.40
N SER A 58 -12.64 -8.19 6.48
CA SER A 58 -13.22 -6.85 6.56
C SER A 58 -12.25 -5.75 6.97
N ASN A 59 -11.02 -6.08 7.36
CA ASN A 59 -9.97 -5.10 7.64
C ASN A 59 -9.74 -4.14 6.46
N PRO A 60 -9.33 -2.89 6.68
CA PRO A 60 -8.70 -2.08 5.65
C PRO A 60 -7.48 -2.79 5.05
N ILE A 61 -7.32 -2.69 3.73
CA ILE A 61 -6.25 -3.35 3.00
C ILE A 61 -5.37 -2.33 2.29
N GLY A 62 -4.07 -2.37 2.60
CA GLY A 62 -3.04 -1.66 1.85
C GLY A 62 -2.62 -2.47 0.60
N ILE A 63 -2.34 -1.78 -0.49
CA ILE A 63 -1.80 -2.40 -1.72
C ILE A 63 -0.54 -1.64 -2.11
N LYS A 64 0.60 -2.33 -2.17
CA LYS A 64 1.85 -1.73 -2.67
C LYS A 64 1.77 -1.50 -4.16
N VAL A 65 2.12 -0.29 -4.59
CA VAL A 65 2.07 0.16 -5.98
C VAL A 65 3.45 0.64 -6.40
N GLY A 66 4.12 -0.12 -7.25
CA GLY A 66 5.49 0.11 -7.69
C GLY A 66 5.61 0.41 -9.19
N PRO A 67 6.84 0.57 -9.70
CA PRO A 67 7.11 0.94 -11.09
C PRO A 67 6.57 -0.04 -12.13
N THR A 68 6.39 -1.30 -11.75
CA THR A 68 5.87 -2.38 -12.61
C THR A 68 4.37 -2.58 -12.51
N THR A 69 3.68 -1.72 -11.75
CA THR A 69 2.23 -1.85 -11.57
C THR A 69 1.48 -1.44 -12.84
N GLU A 70 0.77 -2.39 -13.43
CA GLU A 70 -0.15 -2.13 -14.53
C GLU A 70 -1.48 -1.60 -13.96
N HIS A 71 -1.91 -0.45 -14.45
CA HIS A 71 -3.04 0.29 -13.86
C HIS A 71 -4.40 -0.40 -14.04
N ASN A 72 -4.63 -1.13 -15.15
CA ASN A 72 -5.89 -1.86 -15.33
C ASN A 72 -5.95 -3.12 -14.46
N GLU A 73 -4.82 -3.79 -14.24
CA GLU A 73 -4.76 -4.91 -13.29
C GLU A 73 -4.99 -4.43 -11.85
N LEU A 74 -4.39 -3.30 -11.48
CA LEU A 74 -4.62 -2.69 -10.16
C LEU A 74 -6.12 -2.40 -9.93
N VAL A 75 -6.81 -1.87 -10.93
CA VAL A 75 -8.27 -1.64 -10.86
C VAL A 75 -9.03 -2.94 -10.61
N LYS A 76 -8.65 -4.05 -11.27
CA LYS A 76 -9.27 -5.36 -11.04
C LYS A 76 -9.02 -5.87 -9.63
N VAL A 77 -7.78 -5.73 -9.12
CA VAL A 77 -7.43 -6.14 -7.74
C VAL A 77 -8.24 -5.33 -6.72
N ILE A 78 -8.35 -4.02 -6.91
CA ILE A 78 -9.16 -3.17 -6.02
C ILE A 78 -10.62 -3.61 -6.03
N ASN A 79 -11.21 -3.85 -7.21
CA ASN A 79 -12.59 -4.31 -7.32
C ASN A 79 -12.80 -5.70 -6.71
N ARG A 80 -11.81 -6.59 -6.75
CA ARG A 80 -11.87 -7.91 -6.10
C ARG A 80 -11.90 -7.79 -4.58
N ILE A 81 -11.08 -6.91 -4.00
CA ILE A 81 -10.97 -6.73 -2.55
C ILE A 81 -12.09 -5.85 -2.00
N ASN A 82 -12.53 -4.86 -2.77
CA ASN A 82 -13.55 -3.88 -2.36
C ASN A 82 -14.67 -3.76 -3.41
N PRO A 83 -15.46 -4.81 -3.64
CA PRO A 83 -16.50 -4.81 -4.69
C PRO A 83 -17.62 -3.78 -4.44
N LYS A 84 -17.84 -3.38 -3.20
CA LYS A 84 -18.82 -2.35 -2.82
C LYS A 84 -18.27 -0.94 -2.92
N ASN A 85 -16.99 -0.78 -3.28
CA ASN A 85 -16.30 0.51 -3.34
C ASN A 85 -16.46 1.34 -2.06
N GLU A 86 -16.31 0.69 -0.91
CA GLU A 86 -16.42 1.31 0.41
C GLU A 86 -15.25 2.27 0.66
N ALA A 87 -15.55 3.45 1.20
CA ALA A 87 -14.53 4.41 1.57
C ALA A 87 -13.70 3.90 2.77
N GLY A 88 -12.38 4.11 2.73
CA GLY A 88 -11.47 3.67 3.80
C GLY A 88 -11.03 2.20 3.71
N LYS A 89 -11.64 1.38 2.86
CA LYS A 89 -11.29 -0.04 2.70
C LYS A 89 -9.94 -0.25 2.02
N ILE A 90 -9.57 0.59 1.05
CA ILE A 90 -8.33 0.43 0.27
C ILE A 90 -7.39 1.60 0.50
N MET A 91 -6.13 1.28 0.83
CA MET A 91 -5.00 2.24 0.84
C MET A 91 -3.99 1.83 -0.24
N LEU A 92 -3.73 2.71 -1.20
CA LEU A 92 -2.67 2.53 -2.18
C LEU A 92 -1.35 3.10 -1.63
N ILE A 93 -0.38 2.22 -1.42
CA ILE A 93 0.93 2.56 -0.84
C ILE A 93 1.95 2.64 -1.97
N VAL A 94 2.18 3.85 -2.44
CA VAL A 94 2.96 4.15 -3.65
C VAL A 94 4.45 4.12 -3.34
N ARG A 95 5.21 3.34 -4.11
CA ARG A 95 6.67 3.19 -4.03
C ARG A 95 7.29 3.14 -5.43
N MET A 96 7.44 4.28 -6.06
CA MET A 96 7.89 4.40 -7.46
C MET A 96 9.40 4.63 -7.59
N GLY A 97 10.03 5.20 -6.57
CA GLY A 97 11.40 5.74 -6.64
C GLY A 97 11.44 7.16 -7.18
N ALA A 98 12.37 7.95 -6.68
CA ALA A 98 12.51 9.37 -6.96
C ALA A 98 12.59 9.70 -8.46
N GLY A 99 13.26 8.85 -9.27
CA GLY A 99 13.43 9.07 -10.71
C GLY A 99 12.22 8.67 -11.58
N ASN A 100 11.24 7.97 -11.02
CA ASN A 100 10.16 7.35 -11.79
C ASN A 100 8.77 7.93 -11.48
N ILE A 101 8.58 8.49 -10.29
CA ILE A 101 7.25 8.82 -9.77
C ILE A 101 6.49 9.81 -10.66
N GLU A 102 7.13 10.87 -11.15
CA GLU A 102 6.46 11.86 -11.99
C GLU A 102 6.02 11.31 -13.35
N LYS A 103 6.68 10.22 -13.82
CA LYS A 103 6.36 9.59 -15.11
C LYS A 103 5.35 8.45 -14.97
N LEU A 104 5.52 7.58 -13.97
CA LEU A 104 4.78 6.33 -13.88
C LEU A 104 3.53 6.42 -13.00
N TYR A 105 3.46 7.39 -12.12
CA TYR A 105 2.35 7.48 -11.18
C TYR A 105 1.07 8.14 -11.74
N PRO A 106 1.12 9.21 -12.56
CA PRO A 106 -0.08 9.86 -13.10
C PRO A 106 -1.06 8.92 -13.83
N PRO A 107 -0.62 7.95 -14.66
CA PRO A 107 -1.53 7.00 -15.29
C PRO A 107 -2.36 6.18 -14.30
N ILE A 108 -1.78 5.82 -13.14
CA ILE A 108 -2.48 5.09 -12.07
C ILE A 108 -3.57 5.97 -11.46
N ILE A 109 -3.26 7.22 -11.12
CA ILE A 109 -4.26 8.16 -10.57
C ILE A 109 -5.41 8.33 -11.56
N LYS A 110 -5.11 8.51 -12.85
CA LYS A 110 -6.13 8.66 -13.90
C LYS A 110 -7.04 7.43 -14.01
N ALA A 111 -6.46 6.23 -13.93
CA ALA A 111 -7.24 4.99 -13.96
C ALA A 111 -8.18 4.88 -12.73
N ILE A 112 -7.69 5.19 -11.54
CA ILE A 112 -8.50 5.20 -10.31
C ILE A 112 -9.64 6.22 -10.41
N LYS A 113 -9.36 7.45 -10.87
CA LYS A 113 -10.39 8.49 -11.09
C LYS A 113 -11.43 8.07 -12.13
N LYS A 114 -10.98 7.54 -13.29
CA LYS A 114 -11.86 7.07 -14.36
C LYS A 114 -12.85 6.02 -13.88
N ASN A 115 -12.40 5.11 -13.01
CA ASN A 115 -13.22 4.05 -12.43
C ASN A 115 -13.95 4.49 -11.14
N LYS A 116 -13.84 5.75 -10.72
CA LYS A 116 -14.48 6.33 -9.52
C LYS A 116 -14.21 5.52 -8.25
N LEU A 117 -13.02 4.92 -8.15
CA LEU A 117 -12.65 4.09 -6.99
C LEU A 117 -12.29 4.96 -5.79
N LYS A 118 -12.83 4.60 -4.64
CA LYS A 118 -12.57 5.26 -3.36
C LYS A 118 -11.34 4.63 -2.71
N VAL A 119 -10.22 5.34 -2.74
CA VAL A 119 -8.95 4.88 -2.17
C VAL A 119 -8.29 5.98 -1.33
N VAL A 120 -7.51 5.55 -0.36
CA VAL A 120 -6.60 6.40 0.41
C VAL A 120 -5.21 6.32 -0.22
N TRP A 121 -4.53 7.45 -0.35
CA TRP A 121 -3.21 7.52 -0.96
C TRP A 121 -2.11 7.72 0.09
N SER A 122 -1.11 6.85 0.08
CA SER A 122 0.08 6.95 0.93
C SER A 122 1.35 6.74 0.10
N CYS A 123 2.44 7.42 0.47
CA CYS A 123 3.75 7.24 -0.15
C CYS A 123 4.65 6.36 0.72
N ASP A 124 5.33 5.40 0.10
CA ASP A 124 6.44 4.66 0.71
C ASP A 124 7.75 5.01 -0.04
N PRO A 125 8.45 6.05 0.37
CA PRO A 125 9.64 6.51 -0.34
C PRO A 125 10.90 5.67 -0.01
N MET A 126 10.75 4.62 0.79
CA MET A 126 11.90 3.83 1.28
C MET A 126 12.26 2.66 0.37
N HIS A 127 11.23 1.91 -0.11
CA HIS A 127 11.47 0.60 -0.71
C HIS A 127 11.91 0.64 -2.18
N ALA A 128 11.63 1.73 -2.91
CA ALA A 128 12.12 1.91 -4.27
C ALA A 128 13.41 2.74 -4.37
N ASN A 129 13.89 3.31 -3.26
CA ASN A 129 15.15 4.07 -3.19
C ASN A 129 16.25 3.31 -2.44
N THR A 130 16.15 1.99 -2.37
CA THR A 130 17.17 1.16 -1.71
C THR A 130 18.43 1.07 -2.58
N GLU A 131 19.57 1.37 -1.99
CA GLU A 131 20.91 1.28 -2.60
C GLU A 131 21.79 0.33 -1.78
N LYS A 132 22.86 -0.20 -2.39
CA LYS A 132 23.92 -0.91 -1.67
C LYS A 132 25.03 0.07 -1.31
N ALA A 133 25.35 0.21 -0.03
CA ALA A 133 26.54 0.91 0.43
C ALA A 133 27.81 0.13 0.04
N LYS A 134 28.97 0.80 0.07
CA LYS A 134 30.29 0.15 -0.18
C LYS A 134 30.54 -1.03 0.79
N SER A 135 29.98 -1.00 1.97
CA SER A 135 30.01 -2.08 2.98
C SER A 135 29.11 -3.27 2.65
N GLY A 136 28.33 -3.25 1.55
CA GLY A 136 27.40 -4.29 1.16
C GLY A 136 26.02 -4.19 1.82
N TYR A 137 25.85 -3.34 2.83
CA TYR A 137 24.54 -3.14 3.50
C TYR A 137 23.58 -2.32 2.65
N LYS A 138 22.29 -2.62 2.80
CA LYS A 138 21.22 -1.82 2.18
C LYS A 138 21.10 -0.47 2.90
N THR A 139 21.13 0.59 2.13
CA THR A 139 20.94 1.97 2.59
C THR A 139 19.98 2.72 1.70
N ARG A 140 19.71 3.98 2.02
CA ARG A 140 18.85 4.85 1.21
C ARG A 140 19.40 6.27 1.27
N ASN A 141 19.45 6.92 0.10
CA ASN A 141 19.87 8.32 0.04
C ASN A 141 18.69 9.21 0.47
N PHE A 142 18.90 10.03 1.50
CA PHE A 142 17.89 10.94 2.02
C PHE A 142 17.34 11.90 0.96
N LYS A 143 18.20 12.38 0.05
CA LYS A 143 17.75 13.26 -1.05
C LYS A 143 16.72 12.57 -1.96
N ASN A 144 16.92 11.28 -2.25
CA ASN A 144 15.97 10.49 -3.05
C ASN A 144 14.65 10.29 -2.32
N ILE A 145 14.71 9.98 -1.01
CA ILE A 145 13.50 9.86 -0.17
C ILE A 145 12.71 11.16 -0.21
N LEU A 146 13.35 12.29 0.08
CA LEU A 146 12.71 13.60 0.11
C LEU A 146 12.16 13.99 -1.28
N SER A 147 12.91 13.68 -2.34
CA SER A 147 12.50 13.94 -3.72
C SER A 147 11.23 13.17 -4.07
N GLU A 148 11.16 11.87 -3.75
CA GLU A 148 9.97 11.06 -4.02
C GLU A 148 8.76 11.58 -3.27
N VAL A 149 8.90 11.94 -1.98
CA VAL A 149 7.79 12.52 -1.20
C VAL A 149 7.30 13.83 -1.82
N LYS A 150 8.21 14.74 -2.16
CA LYS A 150 7.83 16.01 -2.82
C LYS A 150 7.13 15.78 -4.16
N SER A 151 7.63 14.88 -4.99
CA SER A 151 7.04 14.56 -6.29
C SER A 151 5.68 13.87 -6.12
N PHE A 152 5.50 13.02 -5.10
CA PHE A 152 4.21 12.42 -4.77
C PHE A 152 3.14 13.48 -4.53
N PHE A 153 3.39 14.45 -3.67
CA PHE A 153 2.44 15.55 -3.42
C PHE A 153 2.24 16.46 -4.65
N LYS A 154 3.32 16.73 -5.40
CA LYS A 154 3.24 17.50 -6.65
C LYS A 154 2.32 16.85 -7.69
N VAL A 155 2.46 15.53 -7.88
CA VAL A 155 1.61 14.77 -8.81
C VAL A 155 0.16 14.78 -8.35
N HIS A 156 -0.12 14.58 -7.07
CA HIS A 156 -1.49 14.68 -6.54
C HIS A 156 -2.12 16.06 -6.78
N LYS A 157 -1.35 17.12 -6.54
CA LYS A 157 -1.80 18.48 -6.82
C LYS A 157 -2.12 18.69 -8.30
N SER A 158 -1.28 18.20 -9.21
CA SER A 158 -1.50 18.35 -10.66
C SER A 158 -2.67 17.51 -11.18
N GLU A 159 -2.93 16.35 -10.59
CA GLU A 159 -4.03 15.45 -10.98
C GLU A 159 -5.35 15.76 -10.25
N GLY A 160 -5.37 16.77 -9.37
CA GLY A 160 -6.57 17.17 -8.62
C GLY A 160 -7.06 16.07 -7.67
N THR A 161 -6.13 15.39 -6.98
CA THR A 161 -6.39 14.38 -5.96
C THR A 161 -5.73 14.76 -4.65
N TYR A 162 -6.08 14.07 -3.57
CA TYR A 162 -5.58 14.38 -2.23
C TYR A 162 -4.68 13.26 -1.70
N ALA A 163 -3.42 13.60 -1.41
CA ALA A 163 -2.48 12.72 -0.71
C ALA A 163 -2.71 12.81 0.80
N VAL A 164 -2.78 11.66 1.47
CA VAL A 164 -3.11 11.59 2.90
C VAL A 164 -1.87 11.46 3.77
N SER A 165 -0.91 10.60 3.38
CA SER A 165 0.20 10.22 4.25
C SER A 165 1.43 9.78 3.48
N TYR A 166 2.53 9.62 4.21
CA TYR A 166 3.70 8.86 3.77
C TYR A 166 4.14 7.90 4.88
N THR A 167 4.77 6.80 4.50
CA THR A 167 5.37 5.87 5.45
C THR A 167 6.85 6.15 5.62
N HIS A 168 7.36 6.03 6.85
CA HIS A 168 8.79 6.10 7.14
C HIS A 168 9.20 4.88 7.97
N LEU A 169 10.47 4.46 7.81
CA LEU A 169 11.07 3.47 8.68
C LEU A 169 11.79 4.19 9.81
N THR A 170 11.49 3.84 11.04
CA THR A 170 12.40 4.11 12.15
C THR A 170 13.59 3.17 11.99
N LEU A 171 14.78 3.73 11.78
CA LEU A 171 16.00 2.95 11.86
C LEU A 171 16.10 2.39 13.28
N PRO A 172 16.40 1.08 13.45
CA PRO A 172 16.73 0.58 14.75
C PRO A 172 17.95 1.36 15.25
N THR A 173 17.77 2.16 16.28
CA THR A 173 18.87 2.72 17.05
C THR A 173 19.57 1.53 17.69
N ARG A 174 20.71 1.12 17.12
CA ARG A 174 21.65 0.30 17.88
C ARG A 174 22.23 1.22 18.95
N LEU A 175 21.82 0.97 20.18
CA LEU A 175 22.57 1.37 21.35
C LEU A 175 23.90 0.60 21.38
#